data_0b65606020d9a69dd37daa2bd2394957
#
_entry.id   0b65606020d9a69dd37daa2bd2394957
#
_cell.length_a   1.000
_cell.length_b   1.000
_cell.length_c   1.000
_cell.angle_alpha   90.00
_cell.angle_beta   90.00
_cell.angle_gamma   90.00
#
_symmetry.space_group_name_H-M   'P 1'
#
loop_
_entity.id
_entity.type
_entity.pdbx_description
1 polymer ?
#
loop_
_entity_poly.entity_id
_entity_poly.type
_entity_poly.pdbx_seq_one_letter_code
_entity_poly.pdbx_strand_id
1 'polypeptide(L)'
;MAMKKRLAASMAAIIVAGMCFGSTALAADENNTPVNGTGTTNSVTDENTEVKMTLNTTEADPTWSVDIPLEVSFNSISVNSPDSALEKPLKYSCAINNAVDTIPEGNKIKSLTVKLGDNKMFDMYKADEPTTKLTGIFGVVAEGSTDGAFVDAKSKIVTMTPDKIEGEGKIKLDKNVLSTGGVANGSYKGNLSVVITPEKVGTPTS
;
A
#
# COMPACT_ATOMS: atom_id res chain seq x y z
N MET A 1 44.56 -24.07 -0.98
CA MET A 1 44.16 -23.42 -2.24
C MET A 1 42.73 -22.88 -2.01
N ALA A 2 42.60 -21.58 -1.69
CA ALA A 2 41.38 -20.98 -1.23
C ALA A 2 40.75 -20.15 -2.36
N MET A 3 39.57 -20.56 -2.85
CA MET A 3 38.79 -19.80 -3.82
C MET A 3 37.90 -18.79 -3.10
N LYS A 4 38.24 -17.52 -3.20
CA LYS A 4 37.43 -16.39 -2.77
C LYS A 4 36.29 -16.19 -3.76
N LYS A 5 35.04 -16.47 -3.35
CA LYS A 5 33.85 -16.03 -4.08
C LYS A 5 33.63 -14.54 -3.77
N ARG A 6 33.75 -13.72 -4.79
CA ARG A 6 33.41 -12.29 -4.73
C ARG A 6 31.89 -12.16 -4.91
N LEU A 7 31.21 -11.67 -3.89
CA LEU A 7 29.85 -11.15 -4.00
C LEU A 7 29.95 -9.78 -4.67
N ALA A 8 29.41 -9.66 -5.87
CA ALA A 8 29.21 -8.36 -6.50
C ALA A 8 27.87 -7.81 -5.98
N ALA A 9 27.93 -6.92 -5.01
CA ALA A 9 26.78 -6.09 -4.63
C ALA A 9 26.71 -4.95 -5.66
N SER A 10 25.76 -5.01 -6.57
CA SER A 10 25.41 -3.88 -7.43
C SER A 10 24.55 -2.91 -6.62
N MET A 11 25.19 -1.95 -5.98
CA MET A 11 24.51 -0.75 -5.49
C MET A 11 24.19 0.13 -6.71
N ALA A 12 22.93 0.15 -7.12
CA ALA A 12 22.42 1.23 -7.94
C ALA A 12 22.20 2.45 -7.02
N ALA A 13 23.25 3.28 -6.90
CA ALA A 13 23.12 4.57 -6.27
C ALA A 13 22.34 5.50 -7.20
N ILE A 14 21.06 5.69 -6.95
CA ILE A 14 20.33 6.82 -7.51
C ILE A 14 20.73 8.04 -6.70
N ILE A 15 21.68 8.79 -7.24
CA ILE A 15 22.02 10.12 -6.73
C ILE A 15 20.89 11.06 -7.17
N VAL A 16 19.92 11.27 -6.31
CA VAL A 16 19.05 12.45 -6.40
C VAL A 16 19.82 13.60 -5.81
N ALA A 17 20.45 14.39 -6.68
CA ALA A 17 21.12 15.62 -6.29
C ALA A 17 20.10 16.62 -5.76
N GLY A 18 20.22 16.93 -4.48
CA GLY A 18 19.98 18.22 -3.89
C GLY A 18 18.57 18.79 -3.91
N MET A 19 17.92 18.67 -2.76
CA MET A 19 17.47 19.84 -2.00
C MET A 19 17.16 19.36 -0.59
N CYS A 20 18.00 19.76 0.37
CA CYS A 20 17.72 19.64 1.80
C CYS A 20 16.55 20.54 2.14
N PHE A 21 15.35 19.99 2.17
CA PHE A 21 14.25 20.55 2.91
C PHE A 21 14.00 19.63 4.09
N GLY A 22 13.90 20.25 5.28
CA GLY A 22 13.75 19.56 6.53
C GLY A 22 12.57 18.56 6.49
N SER A 23 12.87 17.35 6.11
CA SER A 23 12.00 16.23 6.34
C SER A 23 12.04 15.95 7.84
N THR A 24 10.93 16.18 8.51
CA THR A 24 10.68 15.40 9.72
C THR A 24 10.81 13.95 9.28
N ALA A 25 11.89 13.30 9.69
CA ALA A 25 12.09 11.90 9.45
C ALA A 25 10.91 11.17 10.10
N LEU A 26 9.94 10.78 9.29
CA LEU A 26 9.02 9.72 9.67
C LEU A 26 9.91 8.51 9.91
N ALA A 27 9.92 8.02 11.14
CA ALA A 27 10.59 6.78 11.46
C ALA A 27 10.00 5.72 10.53
N ALA A 28 10.78 5.29 9.55
CA ALA A 28 10.39 4.19 8.68
C ALA A 28 10.17 2.99 9.60
N ASP A 29 8.93 2.54 9.70
CA ASP A 29 8.64 1.23 10.26
C ASP A 29 9.35 0.23 9.34
N GLU A 30 10.16 -0.66 9.89
CA GLU A 30 11.02 -1.58 9.12
C GLU A 30 10.24 -2.47 8.13
N ASN A 31 8.90 -2.44 8.21
CA ASN A 31 7.97 -3.21 7.38
C ASN A 31 7.24 -2.40 6.30
N ASN A 32 7.64 -1.16 6.04
CA ASN A 32 6.99 -0.32 5.02
C ASN A 32 7.93 -0.02 3.85
N THR A 33 7.40 -0.03 2.64
CA THR A 33 8.10 0.45 1.43
C THR A 33 7.53 1.80 0.99
N PRO A 34 8.37 2.83 0.82
CA PRO A 34 7.91 4.11 0.30
C PRO A 34 7.60 4.01 -1.20
N VAL A 35 6.44 4.51 -1.59
CA VAL A 35 6.06 4.74 -2.98
C VAL A 35 6.07 6.23 -3.24
N ASN A 36 6.93 6.68 -4.14
CA ASN A 36 7.14 8.09 -4.43
C ASN A 36 6.49 8.50 -5.75
N GLY A 37 5.91 9.69 -5.78
CA GLY A 37 5.34 10.26 -7.00
C GLY A 37 5.54 11.76 -7.10
N THR A 38 5.52 12.27 -8.34
CA THR A 38 5.56 13.69 -8.67
C THR A 38 4.41 13.99 -9.64
N GLY A 39 3.62 15.03 -9.33
CA GLY A 39 2.46 15.37 -10.16
C GLY A 39 1.20 14.57 -9.81
N THR A 40 0.17 14.70 -10.63
CA THR A 40 -1.20 14.21 -10.33
C THR A 40 -1.73 13.15 -11.27
N THR A 41 -0.96 12.76 -12.27
CA THR A 41 -1.43 11.85 -13.32
C THR A 41 -1.05 10.40 -13.10
N ASN A 42 -0.39 10.07 -12.00
CA ASN A 42 0.14 8.73 -11.80
C ASN A 42 -0.74 7.92 -10.85
N SER A 43 -1.33 6.87 -11.37
CA SER A 43 -1.83 5.77 -10.57
C SER A 43 -0.75 4.68 -10.51
N VAL A 44 -0.48 4.21 -9.31
CA VAL A 44 0.46 3.11 -9.07
C VAL A 44 -0.33 1.87 -8.75
N THR A 45 -0.14 0.83 -9.56
CA THR A 45 -0.77 -0.47 -9.36
C THR A 45 0.32 -1.46 -8.99
N ASP A 46 0.19 -2.14 -7.85
CA ASP A 46 1.14 -3.13 -7.40
C ASP A 46 0.56 -4.54 -7.44
N GLU A 47 1.14 -5.40 -8.25
CA GLU A 47 0.97 -6.86 -8.14
C GLU A 47 2.19 -7.54 -7.51
N ASN A 48 3.35 -6.85 -7.42
CA ASN A 48 4.59 -7.41 -6.88
C ASN A 48 5.57 -6.33 -6.40
N THR A 49 5.09 -5.21 -5.85
CA THR A 49 5.97 -4.12 -5.37
C THR A 49 6.85 -3.49 -6.48
N GLU A 50 6.48 -3.59 -7.76
CA GLU A 50 7.15 -2.87 -8.84
C GLU A 50 6.40 -1.58 -9.15
N VAL A 51 6.94 -0.44 -8.75
CA VAL A 51 6.38 0.89 -9.01
C VAL A 51 6.96 1.47 -10.29
N LYS A 52 6.13 1.76 -11.29
CA LYS A 52 6.52 2.46 -12.52
C LYS A 52 5.93 3.86 -12.55
N MET A 53 6.78 4.84 -12.75
CA MET A 53 6.41 6.25 -12.82
C MET A 53 6.88 6.87 -14.14
N THR A 54 6.03 7.67 -14.78
CA THR A 54 6.43 8.53 -15.89
C THR A 54 6.43 9.98 -15.42
N LEU A 55 7.58 10.64 -15.53
CA LEU A 55 7.79 12.02 -15.11
C LEU A 55 7.66 12.97 -16.31
N ASN A 56 6.77 13.98 -16.24
CA ASN A 56 6.73 15.10 -17.17
C ASN A 56 7.18 16.39 -16.43
N THR A 57 8.33 16.93 -16.82
CA THR A 57 8.97 18.06 -16.15
C THR A 57 8.87 19.32 -16.99
N THR A 58 7.84 20.15 -16.80
CA THR A 58 7.81 21.51 -17.33
C THR A 58 7.29 22.58 -16.38
N GLU A 59 6.73 22.21 -15.24
CA GLU A 59 6.36 23.16 -14.17
C GLU A 59 6.73 22.51 -12.83
N ALA A 60 6.92 23.31 -11.78
CA ALA A 60 7.15 22.78 -10.44
C ALA A 60 5.90 22.04 -9.97
N ASP A 61 5.93 20.74 -10.11
CA ASP A 61 4.85 19.87 -9.63
C ASP A 61 5.05 19.54 -8.13
N PRO A 62 3.97 19.41 -7.37
CA PRO A 62 4.04 18.95 -5.99
C PRO A 62 4.61 17.52 -5.94
N THR A 63 5.40 17.23 -4.92
CA THR A 63 5.90 15.89 -4.68
C THR A 63 5.12 15.22 -3.56
N TRP A 64 4.98 13.91 -3.64
CA TRP A 64 4.34 13.12 -2.60
C TRP A 64 4.95 11.73 -2.50
N SER A 65 4.78 11.13 -1.33
CA SER A 65 5.09 9.71 -1.10
C SER A 65 4.00 9.09 -0.24
N VAL A 66 3.80 7.79 -0.39
CA VAL A 66 2.93 6.98 0.48
C VAL A 66 3.70 5.74 0.89
N ASP A 67 3.76 5.52 2.20
CA ASP A 67 4.29 4.28 2.76
C ASP A 67 3.17 3.24 2.83
N ILE A 68 3.45 2.07 2.26
CA ILE A 68 2.54 0.94 2.19
C ILE A 68 3.12 -0.20 3.01
N PRO A 69 2.34 -0.89 3.86
CA PRO A 69 2.82 -2.07 4.58
C PRO A 69 3.38 -3.13 3.62
N LEU A 70 4.61 -3.56 3.86
CA LEU A 70 5.26 -4.64 3.09
C LEU A 70 4.65 -6.00 3.38
N GLU A 71 4.26 -6.21 4.62
CA GLU A 71 3.73 -7.48 5.10
C GLU A 71 2.68 -7.25 6.20
N VAL A 72 1.62 -8.01 6.13
CA VAL A 72 0.65 -8.12 7.23
C VAL A 72 0.55 -9.59 7.62
N SER A 73 1.02 -9.92 8.82
CA SER A 73 1.07 -11.30 9.29
C SER A 73 -0.12 -11.64 10.18
N PHE A 74 -0.81 -12.71 9.81
CA PHE A 74 -1.77 -13.41 10.67
C PHE A 74 -1.04 -14.61 11.27
N ASN A 75 -0.72 -14.57 12.53
CA ASN A 75 -0.12 -15.70 13.25
C ASN A 75 -0.97 -16.97 13.07
N SER A 76 -0.85 -17.96 13.92
CA SER A 76 -1.64 -19.19 13.83
C SER A 76 -3.15 -18.88 13.90
N ILE A 77 -3.85 -19.14 12.80
CA ILE A 77 -5.31 -18.98 12.65
C ILE A 77 -5.95 -20.36 12.53
N SER A 78 -7.10 -20.52 13.14
CA SER A 78 -7.96 -21.70 13.01
C SER A 78 -9.41 -21.29 12.78
N VAL A 79 -10.26 -22.24 12.44
CA VAL A 79 -11.72 -22.04 12.30
C VAL A 79 -12.38 -21.53 13.59
N ASN A 80 -11.76 -21.80 14.74
CA ASN A 80 -12.23 -21.36 16.05
C ASN A 80 -11.60 -20.05 16.53
N SER A 81 -10.75 -19.41 15.72
CA SER A 81 -10.15 -18.13 16.08
C SER A 81 -11.23 -17.07 16.25
N PRO A 82 -11.11 -16.21 17.29
CA PRO A 82 -12.03 -15.11 17.49
C PRO A 82 -11.92 -14.10 16.33
N ASP A 83 -12.97 -13.37 16.03
CA ASP A 83 -13.03 -12.42 14.92
C ASP A 83 -11.93 -11.35 15.01
N SER A 84 -11.56 -10.94 16.23
CA SER A 84 -10.43 -10.02 16.44
C SER A 84 -9.07 -10.57 16.00
N ALA A 85 -8.88 -11.88 15.96
CA ALA A 85 -7.66 -12.51 15.43
C ALA A 85 -7.66 -12.56 13.89
N LEU A 86 -8.84 -12.47 13.27
CA LEU A 86 -9.03 -12.49 11.83
C LEU A 86 -8.88 -11.11 11.19
N GLU A 87 -8.63 -10.06 11.97
CA GLU A 87 -8.42 -8.71 11.50
C GLU A 87 -7.04 -8.20 11.88
N LYS A 88 -6.40 -7.46 10.99
CA LYS A 88 -5.13 -6.77 11.23
C LYS A 88 -5.18 -5.36 10.67
N PRO A 89 -4.57 -4.38 11.35
CA PRO A 89 -4.46 -3.02 10.83
C PRO A 89 -3.67 -3.00 9.53
N LEU A 90 -4.11 -2.16 8.59
CA LEU A 90 -3.46 -1.86 7.34
C LEU A 90 -3.16 -0.37 7.36
N LYS A 91 -1.97 -0.01 7.86
CA LYS A 91 -1.56 1.37 8.12
C LYS A 91 -0.88 1.96 6.89
N TYR A 92 -1.28 3.17 6.56
CA TYR A 92 -0.67 3.98 5.52
C TYR A 92 -0.19 5.29 6.14
N SER A 93 0.93 5.81 5.62
CA SER A 93 1.35 7.17 5.90
C SER A 93 1.75 7.88 4.61
N CYS A 94 1.69 9.20 4.60
CA CYS A 94 2.09 9.97 3.43
C CYS A 94 2.93 11.19 3.80
N ALA A 95 3.74 11.64 2.84
CA ALA A 95 4.31 12.97 2.85
C ALA A 95 3.83 13.70 1.59
N ILE A 96 3.29 14.92 1.76
CA ILE A 96 2.82 15.78 0.68
C ILE A 96 3.61 17.08 0.77
N ASN A 97 4.40 17.38 -0.26
CA ASN A 97 5.16 18.62 -0.33
C ASN A 97 4.50 19.60 -1.31
N ASN A 98 3.71 20.51 -0.76
CA ASN A 98 3.10 21.62 -1.47
C ASN A 98 3.85 22.97 -1.22
N ALA A 99 4.99 22.94 -0.51
CA ALA A 99 5.65 24.13 0.04
C ALA A 99 6.55 24.88 -0.96
N VAL A 100 6.62 24.45 -2.20
CA VAL A 100 7.38 25.18 -3.21
C VAL A 100 6.55 26.38 -3.66
N ASP A 101 7.00 27.60 -3.40
CA ASP A 101 6.29 28.86 -3.73
C ASP A 101 5.94 29.01 -5.22
N THR A 102 6.60 28.26 -6.08
CA THR A 102 6.37 28.23 -7.52
C THR A 102 5.23 27.29 -7.95
N ILE A 103 4.66 26.51 -7.03
CA ILE A 103 3.51 25.64 -7.35
C ILE A 103 2.24 26.50 -7.32
N PRO A 104 1.52 26.65 -8.46
CA PRO A 104 0.23 27.31 -8.47
C PRO A 104 -0.74 26.65 -7.48
N GLU A 105 -1.57 27.44 -6.80
CA GLU A 105 -2.51 26.93 -5.78
C GLU A 105 -3.38 25.79 -6.31
N GLY A 106 -3.90 25.92 -7.55
CA GLY A 106 -4.70 24.89 -8.20
C GLY A 106 -3.96 23.58 -8.49
N ASN A 107 -2.61 23.60 -8.47
CA ASN A 107 -1.78 22.42 -8.73
C ASN A 107 -1.35 21.71 -7.44
N LYS A 108 -1.54 22.32 -6.27
CA LYS A 108 -1.22 21.69 -4.99
C LYS A 108 -2.03 20.42 -4.77
N ILE A 109 -1.42 19.44 -4.13
CA ILE A 109 -2.11 18.20 -3.72
C ILE A 109 -3.05 18.51 -2.56
N LYS A 110 -4.33 18.25 -2.77
CA LYS A 110 -5.38 18.33 -1.76
C LYS A 110 -5.46 17.05 -0.92
N SER A 111 -5.39 15.91 -1.58
CA SER A 111 -5.47 14.60 -0.92
C SER A 111 -4.78 13.50 -1.71
N LEU A 112 -4.40 12.44 -1.00
CA LEU A 112 -3.97 11.16 -1.55
C LEU A 112 -4.97 10.09 -1.10
N THR A 113 -5.60 9.44 -2.06
CA THR A 113 -6.56 8.37 -1.78
C THR A 113 -5.96 7.03 -2.14
N VAL A 114 -5.87 6.12 -1.16
CA VAL A 114 -5.53 4.72 -1.39
C VAL A 114 -6.83 3.97 -1.68
N LYS A 115 -6.89 3.34 -2.83
CA LYS A 115 -8.02 2.53 -3.29
C LYS A 115 -7.62 1.07 -3.39
N LEU A 116 -8.58 0.18 -3.22
CA LEU A 116 -8.39 -1.23 -3.55
C LEU A 116 -8.12 -1.39 -5.05
N GLY A 117 -7.33 -2.39 -5.44
CA GLY A 117 -7.13 -2.76 -6.84
C GLY A 117 -8.37 -3.38 -7.48
N ASP A 118 -8.17 -4.19 -8.50
CA ASP A 118 -9.26 -4.73 -9.33
C ASP A 118 -10.08 -5.84 -8.64
N ASN A 119 -9.61 -6.38 -7.53
CA ASN A 119 -10.26 -7.48 -6.83
C ASN A 119 -10.83 -7.02 -5.48
N LYS A 120 -12.05 -7.46 -5.16
CA LYS A 120 -12.66 -7.28 -3.83
C LYS A 120 -12.11 -8.26 -2.80
N MET A 121 -11.88 -9.50 -3.22
CA MET A 121 -11.36 -10.59 -2.41
C MET A 121 -10.12 -11.17 -3.04
N PHE A 122 -9.22 -11.68 -2.22
CA PHE A 122 -7.91 -12.15 -2.63
C PHE A 122 -7.69 -13.59 -2.18
N ASP A 123 -6.90 -14.31 -2.97
CA ASP A 123 -6.52 -15.68 -2.71
C ASP A 123 -5.24 -15.73 -1.86
N MET A 124 -5.09 -16.79 -1.07
CA MET A 124 -3.81 -17.17 -0.47
C MET A 124 -3.37 -18.53 -0.98
N TYR A 125 -2.09 -18.67 -1.23
CA TYR A 125 -1.46 -19.88 -1.74
C TYR A 125 -0.60 -20.51 -0.65
N LYS A 126 -0.64 -21.81 -0.53
CA LYS A 126 0.18 -22.56 0.42
C LYS A 126 1.65 -22.43 0.03
N ALA A 127 2.51 -22.07 0.97
CA ALA A 127 3.89 -21.67 0.68
C ALA A 127 4.76 -22.81 0.13
N ASP A 128 4.51 -24.05 0.60
CA ASP A 128 5.21 -25.29 0.19
C ASP A 128 4.50 -26.04 -0.96
N GLU A 129 3.26 -25.63 -1.29
CA GLU A 129 2.44 -26.28 -2.32
C GLU A 129 1.58 -25.22 -3.05
N PRO A 130 2.17 -24.43 -3.99
CA PRO A 130 1.48 -23.28 -4.60
C PRO A 130 0.24 -23.61 -5.44
N THR A 131 0.00 -24.88 -5.75
CA THR A 131 -1.24 -25.35 -6.39
C THR A 131 -2.41 -25.41 -5.43
N THR A 132 -2.13 -25.51 -4.12
CA THR A 132 -3.13 -25.47 -3.06
C THR A 132 -3.39 -24.01 -2.67
N LYS A 133 -4.65 -23.58 -2.80
CA LYS A 133 -5.03 -22.19 -2.51
C LYS A 133 -6.33 -22.08 -1.72
N LEU A 134 -6.47 -21.00 -1.00
CA LEU A 134 -7.70 -20.54 -0.38
C LEU A 134 -8.25 -19.39 -1.22
N THR A 135 -9.30 -19.66 -1.97
CA THR A 135 -9.90 -18.68 -2.89
C THR A 135 -10.75 -17.67 -2.14
N GLY A 136 -10.50 -16.38 -2.37
CA GLY A 136 -11.28 -15.30 -1.77
C GLY A 136 -11.20 -15.25 -0.24
N ILE A 137 -10.05 -15.65 0.32
CA ILE A 137 -9.90 -15.81 1.78
C ILE A 137 -9.79 -14.48 2.52
N PHE A 138 -9.34 -13.42 1.89
CA PHE A 138 -9.21 -12.14 2.55
C PHE A 138 -9.67 -10.97 1.69
N GLY A 139 -10.04 -9.89 2.35
CA GLY A 139 -10.38 -8.61 1.76
C GLY A 139 -9.97 -7.47 2.68
N VAL A 140 -10.30 -6.27 2.27
CA VAL A 140 -9.98 -5.04 2.99
C VAL A 140 -11.25 -4.38 3.51
N VAL A 141 -11.18 -3.81 4.70
CA VAL A 141 -12.21 -2.98 5.32
C VAL A 141 -11.67 -1.53 5.34
N ALA A 142 -12.49 -0.58 4.88
CA ALA A 142 -12.10 0.82 4.82
C ALA A 142 -11.96 1.46 6.20
N GLU A 143 -11.15 2.51 6.27
CA GLU A 143 -11.07 3.38 7.43
C GLU A 143 -12.47 3.89 7.83
N GLY A 144 -12.78 3.83 9.12
CA GLY A 144 -14.05 4.31 9.67
C GLY A 144 -15.27 3.43 9.35
N SER A 145 -15.10 2.29 8.68
CA SER A 145 -16.20 1.34 8.47
C SER A 145 -16.71 0.80 9.82
N THR A 146 -17.99 0.95 10.07
CA THR A 146 -18.66 0.51 11.31
C THR A 146 -19.26 -0.88 11.21
N ASP A 147 -19.55 -1.33 9.99
CA ASP A 147 -20.16 -2.64 9.71
C ASP A 147 -19.12 -3.73 9.42
N GLY A 148 -17.82 -3.34 9.27
CA GLY A 148 -16.75 -4.26 8.94
C GLY A 148 -16.89 -4.92 7.56
N ALA A 149 -17.67 -4.31 6.67
CA ALA A 149 -17.86 -4.81 5.31
C ALA A 149 -16.58 -4.68 4.47
N PHE A 150 -16.39 -5.66 3.60
CA PHE A 150 -15.28 -5.62 2.64
C PHE A 150 -15.51 -4.53 1.59
N VAL A 151 -14.46 -3.75 1.35
CA VAL A 151 -14.41 -2.72 0.30
C VAL A 151 -14.57 -3.38 -1.07
N ASP A 152 -15.37 -2.78 -1.93
CA ASP A 152 -15.47 -3.21 -3.32
C ASP A 152 -14.21 -2.85 -4.11
N ALA A 153 -13.96 -3.59 -5.20
CA ALA A 153 -12.87 -3.30 -6.13
C ALA A 153 -12.90 -1.82 -6.55
N LYS A 154 -11.72 -1.22 -6.65
CA LYS A 154 -11.51 0.21 -7.01
C LYS A 154 -12.06 1.22 -6.01
N SER A 155 -12.65 0.76 -4.91
CA SER A 155 -13.20 1.64 -3.89
C SER A 155 -12.13 2.10 -2.89
N LYS A 156 -12.42 3.19 -2.23
CA LYS A 156 -11.53 3.85 -1.27
C LYS A 156 -11.31 2.99 -0.02
N ILE A 157 -10.06 2.87 0.38
CA ILE A 157 -9.64 2.32 1.67
C ILE A 157 -9.43 3.46 2.68
N VAL A 158 -8.63 4.46 2.30
CA VAL A 158 -8.26 5.59 3.15
C VAL A 158 -8.00 6.84 2.31
N THR A 159 -8.23 8.02 2.89
CA THR A 159 -7.82 9.30 2.31
C THR A 159 -6.95 10.05 3.30
N MET A 160 -5.79 10.48 2.83
CA MET A 160 -4.82 11.30 3.57
C MET A 160 -4.74 12.68 2.94
N THR A 161 -4.44 13.68 3.77
CA THR A 161 -4.32 15.10 3.37
C THR A 161 -3.06 15.68 4.01
N PRO A 162 -2.62 16.90 3.63
CA PRO A 162 -1.51 17.56 4.32
C PRO A 162 -1.69 17.68 5.84
N ASP A 163 -2.93 17.75 6.32
CA ASP A 163 -3.28 17.86 7.75
C ASP A 163 -3.54 16.49 8.41
N LYS A 164 -3.73 15.46 7.61
CA LYS A 164 -3.96 14.07 8.06
C LYS A 164 -3.06 13.13 7.26
N ILE A 165 -1.82 13.04 7.68
CA ILE A 165 -0.77 12.27 6.98
C ILE A 165 -0.82 10.77 7.21
N GLU A 166 -1.68 10.28 8.08
CA GLU A 166 -1.84 8.86 8.39
C GLU A 166 -3.29 8.42 8.15
N GLY A 167 -3.44 7.13 7.82
CA GLY A 167 -4.73 6.49 7.68
C GLY A 167 -4.64 5.00 7.92
N GLU A 168 -5.73 4.40 8.39
CA GLU A 168 -5.76 2.99 8.74
C GLU A 168 -7.03 2.32 8.23
N GLY A 169 -6.86 1.39 7.29
CA GLY A 169 -7.84 0.35 6.99
C GLY A 169 -7.56 -0.92 7.80
N LYS A 170 -8.25 -1.99 7.45
CA LYS A 170 -7.98 -3.31 8.02
C LYS A 170 -7.96 -4.35 6.91
N ILE A 171 -7.06 -5.31 7.03
CA ILE A 171 -7.16 -6.56 6.28
C ILE A 171 -7.91 -7.56 7.15
N LYS A 172 -8.86 -8.29 6.54
CA LYS A 172 -9.73 -9.21 7.26
C LYS A 172 -9.83 -10.53 6.51
N LEU A 173 -9.69 -11.64 7.26
CA LEU A 173 -9.92 -12.99 6.74
C LEU A 173 -11.43 -13.30 6.74
N ASP A 174 -11.90 -13.97 5.70
CA ASP A 174 -13.27 -14.45 5.64
C ASP A 174 -13.41 -15.78 6.40
N LYS A 175 -14.10 -15.72 7.53
CA LYS A 175 -14.33 -16.87 8.39
C LYS A 175 -15.10 -18.01 7.69
N ASN A 176 -15.97 -17.67 6.74
CA ASN A 176 -16.72 -18.68 5.99
C ASN A 176 -15.79 -19.54 5.14
N VAL A 177 -14.79 -18.93 4.50
CA VAL A 177 -13.79 -19.67 3.71
C VAL A 177 -12.95 -20.58 4.61
N LEU A 178 -12.56 -20.11 5.81
CA LEU A 178 -11.85 -20.92 6.78
C LEU A 178 -12.70 -22.11 7.29
N SER A 179 -14.00 -21.93 7.39
CA SER A 179 -14.95 -22.95 7.89
C SER A 179 -15.35 -23.96 6.84
N THR A 180 -15.11 -23.67 5.56
CA THR A 180 -15.37 -24.61 4.46
C THR A 180 -14.40 -25.76 4.57
N GLY A 181 -14.89 -26.98 4.83
CA GLY A 181 -14.05 -28.14 5.08
C GLY A 181 -12.98 -28.38 3.99
N GLY A 182 -11.83 -28.84 4.40
CA GLY A 182 -10.72 -29.18 3.49
C GLY A 182 -9.56 -28.17 3.46
N VAL A 183 -9.58 -27.14 4.31
CA VAL A 183 -8.42 -26.26 4.48
C VAL A 183 -7.25 -27.06 5.06
N ALA A 184 -6.19 -27.24 4.28
CA ALA A 184 -5.00 -27.95 4.74
C ALA A 184 -4.20 -27.09 5.72
N ASN A 185 -3.61 -27.73 6.73
CA ASN A 185 -2.67 -27.05 7.61
C ASN A 185 -1.43 -26.60 6.82
N GLY A 186 -0.90 -25.44 7.15
CA GLY A 186 0.31 -24.92 6.52
C GLY A 186 0.43 -23.40 6.60
N SER A 187 1.51 -22.88 6.05
CA SER A 187 1.71 -21.44 5.87
C SER A 187 1.13 -21.01 4.53
N TYR A 188 0.41 -19.92 4.53
CA TYR A 188 -0.21 -19.35 3.32
C TYR A 188 0.29 -17.92 3.09
N LYS A 189 0.43 -17.53 1.82
CA LYS A 189 0.80 -16.19 1.38
C LYS A 189 -0.18 -15.71 0.32
N GLY A 190 -0.54 -14.43 0.39
CA GLY A 190 -1.38 -13.75 -0.60
C GLY A 190 -0.85 -12.34 -0.85
N ASN A 191 -1.24 -11.75 -1.96
CA ASN A 191 -0.85 -10.40 -2.33
C ASN A 191 -2.08 -9.50 -2.32
N LEU A 192 -1.91 -8.28 -1.80
CA LEU A 192 -2.90 -7.21 -1.85
C LEU A 192 -2.46 -6.17 -2.88
N SER A 193 -3.35 -5.81 -3.78
CA SER A 193 -3.13 -4.76 -4.77
C SER A 193 -3.88 -3.50 -4.37
N VAL A 194 -3.17 -2.35 -4.39
CA VAL A 194 -3.74 -1.04 -4.10
C VAL A 194 -3.36 -0.04 -5.19
N VAL A 195 -4.19 1.01 -5.34
CA VAL A 195 -3.96 2.11 -6.28
C VAL A 195 -3.99 3.42 -5.50
N ILE A 196 -2.96 4.26 -5.67
CA ILE A 196 -2.89 5.58 -5.05
C ILE A 196 -3.31 6.62 -6.08
N THR A 197 -4.28 7.46 -5.70
CA THR A 197 -4.82 8.53 -6.55
C THR A 197 -4.63 9.87 -5.88
N PRO A 198 -3.78 10.77 -6.42
CA PRO A 198 -3.69 12.15 -5.96
C PRO A 198 -4.87 12.99 -6.48
N GLU A 199 -5.33 13.94 -5.67
CA GLU A 199 -6.34 14.95 -6.01
C GLU A 199 -5.74 16.33 -5.85
N LYS A 200 -5.89 17.21 -6.86
CA LYS A 200 -5.45 18.62 -6.80
C LYS A 200 -6.52 19.52 -6.20
N VAL A 201 -6.09 20.66 -5.63
CA VAL A 201 -6.98 21.68 -5.09
C VAL A 201 -7.92 22.24 -6.18
N GLY A 202 -7.41 22.44 -7.40
CA GLY A 202 -8.15 23.05 -8.51
C GLY A 202 -8.93 22.07 -9.40
N THR A 203 -9.02 20.78 -9.06
CA THR A 203 -9.79 19.81 -9.85
C THR A 203 -11.28 19.98 -9.55
N PRO A 204 -12.13 20.37 -10.53
CA PRO A 204 -13.58 20.43 -10.29
C PRO A 204 -14.08 19.03 -9.96
N THR A 205 -14.82 18.91 -8.88
CA THR A 205 -15.62 17.70 -8.61
C THR A 205 -16.70 17.60 -9.67
N SER A 206 -16.55 16.64 -10.58
CA SER A 206 -17.62 16.27 -11.53
C SER A 206 -18.70 15.45 -10.85
#